data_3e875eb25fedd8d07d812140414315b1
#
_entry.id   3e875eb25fedd8d07d812140414315b1
#
_cell.length_a   1.000
_cell.length_b   1.000
_cell.length_c   1.000
_cell.angle_alpha   90.00
_cell.angle_beta   90.00
_cell.angle_gamma   90.00
#
_symmetry.space_group_name_H-M   'P 1'
#
loop_
_entity.id
_entity.type
_entity.pdbx_description
1 polymer ?
#
loop_
_entity_poly.entity_id
_entity_poly.type
_entity_poly.pdbx_seq_one_letter_code
_entity_poly.pdbx_strand_id
1 'polypeptide(L)'
;CLAHHCPACNSSDAFSLHVVMLCWSVMIPDLVLYHAECTDGFGAAWAIWKRYPEAEFIPASHGHPPPISCAGRKVVIVDFSYSRPILEGMATQAAAIQVLDHHITAREALSGLPYVHFDLEKSGAVLAWEWAHGTAAPWLLQYVQDKDLWMWKLPGSREISAGLNSHPYDFKAWDSLNKDVLEQEGRAILRFEQELVKKLIRHTAWVRFEGETVPCVQSAILTSQIGEQLSHGRPFCLIWHDRKGRRHFSLRSEEGGADVARIAVKYGGGGHTHAAGFSVPLREAGPPPSDGSTQGVRISPAESPAVKLS
;
A
#
# COMPACT_ATOMS: atom_id res chain seq x y z
N CYS A 1 -31.86 15.95 27.48
CA CYS A 1 -33.00 15.02 27.63
C CYS A 1 -33.91 15.13 26.41
N LEU A 2 -33.89 14.14 25.55
CA LEU A 2 -35.00 13.69 24.72
C LEU A 2 -34.48 12.48 23.92
N ALA A 3 -34.82 11.28 24.41
CA ALA A 3 -34.57 10.01 23.76
C ALA A 3 -35.56 9.91 22.60
N HIS A 4 -35.07 9.86 21.34
CA HIS A 4 -35.88 9.43 20.21
C HIS A 4 -35.80 7.92 20.09
N HIS A 5 -36.88 7.24 20.38
CA HIS A 5 -37.13 5.83 20.13
C HIS A 5 -37.04 5.55 18.62
N CYS A 6 -36.22 4.59 18.27
CA CYS A 6 -36.20 3.98 16.92
C CYS A 6 -37.30 2.88 16.90
N PRO A 7 -38.32 2.91 16.02
CA PRO A 7 -39.47 1.97 16.04
C PRO A 7 -39.25 0.66 15.28
N ALA A 8 -38.04 0.15 15.17
CA ALA A 8 -37.77 -1.04 14.33
C ALA A 8 -37.23 -2.26 15.08
N CYS A 9 -37.53 -2.40 16.37
CA CYS A 9 -37.18 -3.62 17.12
C CYS A 9 -38.43 -4.23 17.78
N ASN A 10 -39.32 -4.79 16.98
CA ASN A 10 -40.28 -5.83 17.43
C ASN A 10 -40.97 -6.49 16.23
N SER A 11 -40.45 -7.62 15.77
CA SER A 11 -41.26 -8.73 15.25
C SER A 11 -40.34 -9.95 15.06
N SER A 12 -40.66 -11.00 15.80
CA SER A 12 -40.22 -12.37 15.62
C SER A 12 -40.71 -12.87 14.26
N ASP A 13 -39.76 -13.14 13.32
CA ASP A 13 -39.93 -14.21 12.35
C ASP A 13 -38.57 -14.57 11.74
N ALA A 14 -38.31 -15.87 11.67
CA ALA A 14 -37.11 -16.50 11.21
C ALA A 14 -36.93 -16.35 9.70
N PHE A 15 -35.67 -16.31 9.25
CA PHE A 15 -35.15 -16.07 7.90
C PHE A 15 -35.00 -14.59 7.53
N SER A 16 -34.03 -13.95 8.09
CA SER A 16 -33.50 -12.70 7.53
C SER A 16 -32.00 -12.78 7.46
N LEU A 17 -31.50 -12.73 6.24
CA LEU A 17 -30.10 -12.43 5.92
C LEU A 17 -29.66 -11.27 6.83
N HIS A 18 -28.73 -11.54 7.74
CA HIS A 18 -28.12 -10.53 8.56
C HIS A 18 -27.26 -9.63 7.65
N VAL A 19 -27.87 -8.61 7.11
CA VAL A 19 -27.15 -7.40 6.73
C VAL A 19 -26.65 -6.81 8.04
N VAL A 20 -25.45 -7.20 8.44
CA VAL A 20 -24.72 -6.49 9.48
C VAL A 20 -24.31 -5.15 8.87
N MET A 21 -25.23 -4.20 8.92
CA MET A 21 -24.89 -2.79 8.81
C MET A 21 -24.05 -2.48 10.05
N LEU A 22 -22.74 -2.61 9.94
CA LEU A 22 -21.80 -2.05 10.91
C LEU A 22 -22.13 -0.55 11.00
N CYS A 23 -22.86 -0.16 12.05
CA CYS A 23 -23.00 1.24 12.43
C CYS A 23 -21.60 1.73 12.82
N TRP A 24 -20.85 2.21 11.84
CA TRP A 24 -19.67 3.00 12.10
C TRP A 24 -20.16 4.25 12.83
N SER A 25 -19.86 4.40 14.10
CA SER A 25 -20.04 5.68 14.77
C SER A 25 -19.25 6.71 13.96
N VAL A 26 -19.96 7.71 13.41
CA VAL A 26 -19.38 8.72 12.52
C VAL A 26 -18.29 9.47 13.27
N MET A 27 -17.06 9.00 13.14
CA MET A 27 -15.89 9.67 13.69
C MET A 27 -15.47 10.76 12.72
N ILE A 28 -15.64 12.04 13.12
CA ILE A 28 -15.06 13.17 12.37
C ILE A 28 -13.57 13.23 12.73
N PRO A 29 -12.63 13.00 11.81
CA PRO A 29 -11.21 12.97 12.10
C PRO A 29 -10.65 14.38 12.36
N ASP A 30 -9.71 14.48 13.30
CA ASP A 30 -8.87 15.67 13.50
C ASP A 30 -7.53 15.52 12.76
N LEU A 31 -7.09 14.26 12.58
CA LEU A 31 -5.81 13.90 11.95
C LEU A 31 -5.99 12.68 11.05
N VAL A 32 -5.46 12.80 9.84
CA VAL A 32 -5.38 11.69 8.87
C VAL A 32 -3.91 11.42 8.57
N LEU A 33 -3.44 10.22 8.89
CA LEU A 33 -2.13 9.73 8.48
C LEU A 33 -2.31 8.83 7.27
N TYR A 34 -1.64 9.13 6.17
CA TYR A 34 -1.79 8.39 4.92
C TYR A 34 -0.43 7.90 4.38
N HIS A 35 -0.44 6.80 3.65
CA HIS A 35 0.79 6.25 3.06
C HIS A 35 1.45 7.25 2.12
N ALA A 36 2.70 7.60 2.45
CA ALA A 36 3.48 8.58 1.72
C ALA A 36 3.97 8.05 0.36
N GLU A 37 4.17 8.95 -0.60
CA GLU A 37 4.75 8.65 -1.92
C GLU A 37 3.97 7.53 -2.67
N CYS A 38 2.68 7.33 -2.36
CA CYS A 38 1.81 6.30 -2.91
C CYS A 38 0.54 6.91 -3.50
N THR A 39 0.16 6.49 -4.71
CA THR A 39 -1.06 6.96 -5.39
C THR A 39 -2.32 6.53 -4.63
N ASP A 40 -2.33 5.31 -4.08
CA ASP A 40 -3.45 4.79 -3.30
C ASP A 40 -3.56 5.51 -1.95
N GLY A 41 -2.43 5.68 -1.23
CA GLY A 41 -2.40 6.44 0.02
C GLY A 41 -2.85 7.88 -0.13
N PHE A 42 -2.41 8.57 -1.19
CA PHE A 42 -2.90 9.92 -1.46
C PHE A 42 -4.37 9.93 -1.89
N GLY A 43 -4.81 8.94 -2.67
CA GLY A 43 -6.22 8.72 -3.03
C GLY A 43 -7.10 8.51 -1.79
N ALA A 44 -6.62 7.76 -0.80
CA ALA A 44 -7.29 7.56 0.48
C ALA A 44 -7.39 8.87 1.27
N ALA A 45 -6.31 9.66 1.31
CA ALA A 45 -6.32 10.98 1.92
C ALA A 45 -7.31 11.94 1.21
N TRP A 46 -7.30 11.96 -0.14
CA TRP A 46 -8.24 12.75 -0.94
C TRP A 46 -9.69 12.33 -0.67
N ALA A 47 -9.97 11.04 -0.56
CA ALA A 47 -11.30 10.53 -0.23
C ALA A 47 -11.83 11.11 1.10
N ILE A 48 -10.99 11.14 2.13
CA ILE A 48 -11.36 11.71 3.43
C ILE A 48 -11.44 13.23 3.37
N TRP A 49 -10.53 13.89 2.66
CA TRP A 49 -10.53 15.35 2.47
C TRP A 49 -11.82 15.86 1.82
N LYS A 50 -12.37 15.14 0.86
CA LYS A 50 -13.67 15.47 0.24
C LYS A 50 -14.82 15.58 1.25
N ARG A 51 -14.75 14.89 2.36
CA ARG A 51 -15.78 14.87 3.41
C ARG A 51 -15.40 15.73 4.61
N TYR A 52 -14.12 15.75 4.96
CA TYR A 52 -13.59 16.39 6.16
C TYR A 52 -12.37 17.26 5.83
N PRO A 53 -12.56 18.35 5.07
CA PRO A 53 -11.45 19.17 4.58
C PRO A 53 -10.69 19.92 5.69
N GLU A 54 -11.26 20.04 6.88
CA GLU A 54 -10.66 20.71 8.05
C GLU A 54 -9.71 19.79 8.85
N ALA A 55 -9.67 18.49 8.55
CA ALA A 55 -8.71 17.58 9.18
C ALA A 55 -7.28 17.91 8.74
N GLU A 56 -6.32 17.64 9.61
CA GLU A 56 -4.91 17.72 9.26
C GLU A 56 -4.47 16.44 8.54
N PHE A 57 -3.82 16.57 7.37
CA PHE A 57 -3.38 15.43 6.54
C PHE A 57 -1.85 15.37 6.53
N ILE A 58 -1.28 14.25 7.01
CA ILE A 58 0.16 14.07 7.12
C ILE A 58 0.59 12.76 6.47
N PRO A 59 1.52 12.81 5.49
CA PRO A 59 2.10 11.60 4.92
C PRO A 59 2.96 10.88 5.94
N ALA A 60 2.87 9.56 5.98
CA ALA A 60 3.62 8.69 6.88
C ALA A 60 4.16 7.48 6.12
N SER A 61 5.22 6.88 6.62
CA SER A 61 5.91 5.77 5.95
C SER A 61 6.13 4.60 6.88
N HIS A 62 6.11 3.41 6.32
CA HIS A 62 6.48 2.18 7.05
C HIS A 62 7.87 2.29 7.67
N GLY A 63 8.04 1.70 8.86
CA GLY A 63 9.33 1.64 9.54
C GLY A 63 9.79 2.95 10.19
N HIS A 64 8.99 4.01 10.11
CA HIS A 64 9.25 5.28 10.79
C HIS A 64 8.25 5.49 11.94
N PRO A 65 8.64 6.22 12.99
CA PRO A 65 7.68 6.60 14.04
C PRO A 65 6.59 7.51 13.48
N PRO A 66 5.44 7.64 14.18
CA PRO A 66 4.42 8.61 13.82
C PRO A 66 5.02 10.03 13.70
N PRO A 67 4.73 10.76 12.61
CA PRO A 67 5.36 12.06 12.34
C PRO A 67 4.90 13.16 13.29
N ILE A 68 3.77 12.95 13.98
CA ILE A 68 3.18 13.92 14.91
C ILE A 68 2.49 13.20 16.07
N SER A 69 2.30 13.89 17.19
CA SER A 69 1.55 13.39 18.34
C SER A 69 0.06 13.21 18.00
N CYS A 70 -0.51 12.08 18.41
CA CYS A 70 -1.94 11.77 18.31
C CYS A 70 -2.71 12.05 19.61
N ALA A 71 -2.06 12.56 20.66
CA ALA A 71 -2.64 12.74 21.98
C ALA A 71 -3.92 13.63 21.93
N GLY A 72 -5.02 13.07 22.45
CA GLY A 72 -6.32 13.72 22.50
C GLY A 72 -7.03 13.93 21.15
N ARG A 73 -6.49 13.41 20.05
CA ARG A 73 -7.01 13.60 18.69
C ARG A 73 -7.79 12.37 18.22
N LYS A 74 -8.73 12.57 17.31
CA LYS A 74 -9.40 11.51 16.55
C LYS A 74 -8.59 11.25 15.28
N VAL A 75 -7.94 10.10 15.23
CA VAL A 75 -6.93 9.77 14.21
C VAL A 75 -7.47 8.71 13.26
N VAL A 76 -7.34 8.94 11.96
CA VAL A 76 -7.55 7.95 10.92
C VAL A 76 -6.24 7.65 10.23
N ILE A 77 -5.89 6.38 10.10
CA ILE A 77 -4.70 5.90 9.39
C ILE A 77 -5.19 5.14 8.17
N VAL A 78 -4.71 5.49 6.99
CA VAL A 78 -5.20 4.94 5.72
C VAL A 78 -4.09 4.43 4.82
N ASP A 79 -4.35 3.31 4.16
CA ASP A 79 -3.46 2.65 3.21
C ASP A 79 -2.12 2.20 3.80
N PHE A 80 -1.98 2.17 5.09
CA PHE A 80 -0.86 1.53 5.77
C PHE A 80 -1.17 1.33 7.26
N SER A 81 -0.33 0.53 7.91
CA SER A 81 -0.44 0.31 9.35
C SER A 81 0.93 0.42 10.02
N TYR A 82 0.95 0.95 11.22
CA TYR A 82 2.10 0.81 12.13
C TYR A 82 2.11 -0.59 12.75
N SER A 83 3.26 -0.97 13.31
CA SER A 83 3.35 -2.21 14.08
C SER A 83 2.42 -2.17 15.30
N ARG A 84 1.98 -3.35 15.74
CA ARG A 84 1.07 -3.49 16.89
C ARG A 84 1.48 -2.65 18.12
N PRO A 85 2.75 -2.70 18.61
CA PRO A 85 3.13 -1.92 19.79
C PRO A 85 2.98 -0.40 19.58
N ILE A 86 3.25 0.09 18.36
CA ILE A 86 3.07 1.51 18.03
C ILE A 86 1.59 1.88 18.03
N LEU A 87 0.74 1.07 17.36
CA LEU A 87 -0.70 1.31 17.29
C LEU A 87 -1.38 1.25 18.66
N GLU A 88 -1.01 0.28 19.49
CA GLU A 88 -1.53 0.19 20.87
C GLU A 88 -1.10 1.42 21.70
N GLY A 89 0.14 1.86 21.55
CA GLY A 89 0.61 3.11 22.17
C GLY A 89 -0.12 4.35 21.67
N MET A 90 -0.42 4.44 20.38
CA MET A 90 -1.22 5.53 19.81
C MET A 90 -2.67 5.49 20.33
N ALA A 91 -3.27 4.29 20.40
CA ALA A 91 -4.65 4.10 20.85
C ALA A 91 -4.86 4.50 22.31
N THR A 92 -3.82 4.38 23.16
CA THR A 92 -3.90 4.84 24.56
C THR A 92 -3.84 6.37 24.69
N GLN A 93 -3.31 7.07 23.71
CA GLN A 93 -3.12 8.52 23.72
C GLN A 93 -4.20 9.27 22.93
N ALA A 94 -4.68 8.69 21.85
CA ALA A 94 -5.69 9.28 20.99
C ALA A 94 -7.07 9.31 21.66
N ALA A 95 -7.89 10.31 21.35
CA ALA A 95 -9.31 10.32 21.75
C ALA A 95 -10.09 9.21 21.03
N ALA A 96 -9.72 8.92 19.78
CA ALA A 96 -10.20 7.77 19.01
C ALA A 96 -9.17 7.46 17.90
N ILE A 97 -9.09 6.20 17.49
CA ILE A 97 -8.24 5.78 16.39
C ILE A 97 -9.01 4.82 15.47
N GLN A 98 -8.80 4.95 14.17
CA GLN A 98 -9.29 4.04 13.13
C GLN A 98 -8.18 3.77 12.14
N VAL A 99 -8.00 2.51 11.76
CA VAL A 99 -7.07 2.09 10.72
C VAL A 99 -7.85 1.44 9.59
N LEU A 100 -7.62 1.87 8.36
CA LEU A 100 -8.19 1.32 7.13
C LEU A 100 -7.04 0.87 6.24
N ASP A 101 -6.87 -0.44 6.09
CA ASP A 101 -5.72 -0.99 5.37
C ASP A 101 -6.10 -2.26 4.60
N HIS A 102 -5.30 -2.63 3.61
CA HIS A 102 -5.52 -3.80 2.76
C HIS A 102 -4.28 -4.69 2.61
N HIS A 103 -3.19 -4.38 3.31
CA HIS A 103 -1.96 -5.17 3.24
C HIS A 103 -2.06 -6.45 4.07
N ILE A 104 -1.87 -7.61 3.42
CA ILE A 104 -2.02 -8.94 4.05
C ILE A 104 -1.10 -9.12 5.27
N THR A 105 0.13 -8.63 5.20
CA THR A 105 1.11 -8.72 6.29
C THR A 105 0.69 -7.93 7.53
N ALA A 106 0.07 -6.77 7.33
CA ALA A 106 -0.49 -5.95 8.40
C ALA A 106 -1.72 -6.60 9.03
N ARG A 107 -2.62 -7.19 8.21
CA ARG A 107 -3.81 -7.90 8.70
C ARG A 107 -3.46 -9.01 9.69
N GLU A 108 -2.45 -9.83 9.36
CA GLU A 108 -2.02 -10.92 10.24
C GLU A 108 -1.45 -10.38 11.56
N ALA A 109 -0.61 -9.35 11.50
CA ALA A 109 0.05 -8.75 12.66
C ALA A 109 -0.93 -8.02 13.61
N LEU A 110 -2.02 -7.45 13.08
CA LEU A 110 -2.95 -6.60 13.82
C LEU A 110 -4.30 -7.28 14.11
N SER A 111 -4.40 -8.57 13.84
CA SER A 111 -5.61 -9.35 14.09
C SER A 111 -6.13 -9.17 15.53
N GLY A 112 -7.45 -8.92 15.68
CA GLY A 112 -8.11 -8.76 16.98
C GLY A 112 -8.09 -7.34 17.55
N LEU A 113 -7.44 -6.36 16.91
CA LEU A 113 -7.58 -4.95 17.32
C LEU A 113 -8.92 -4.38 16.81
N PRO A 114 -9.79 -3.86 17.69
CA PRO A 114 -11.16 -3.49 17.31
C PRO A 114 -11.26 -2.22 16.45
N TYR A 115 -10.20 -1.44 16.38
CA TYR A 115 -10.12 -0.19 15.62
C TYR A 115 -9.40 -0.35 14.29
N VAL A 116 -9.12 -1.59 13.86
CA VAL A 116 -8.46 -1.88 12.59
C VAL A 116 -9.43 -2.59 11.66
N HIS A 117 -9.58 -2.07 10.45
CA HIS A 117 -10.40 -2.65 9.41
C HIS A 117 -9.55 -3.01 8.21
N PHE A 118 -9.63 -4.28 7.79
CA PHE A 118 -8.96 -4.81 6.61
C PHE A 118 -9.96 -5.35 5.59
N ASP A 119 -9.77 -4.98 4.33
CA ASP A 119 -10.45 -5.60 3.20
C ASP A 119 -9.42 -5.78 2.07
N LEU A 120 -9.03 -7.01 1.79
CA LEU A 120 -7.99 -7.33 0.79
C LEU A 120 -8.48 -7.23 -0.66
N GLU A 121 -9.80 -7.13 -0.85
CA GLU A 121 -10.44 -7.00 -2.17
C GLU A 121 -10.56 -5.53 -2.61
N LYS A 122 -10.16 -4.58 -1.74
CA LYS A 122 -10.23 -3.15 -1.98
C LYS A 122 -8.89 -2.49 -1.76
N SER A 123 -8.66 -1.38 -2.46
CA SER A 123 -7.53 -0.50 -2.20
C SER A 123 -7.79 0.42 -1.01
N GLY A 124 -6.74 0.99 -0.43
CA GLY A 124 -6.86 1.95 0.67
C GLY A 124 -7.71 3.16 0.30
N ALA A 125 -7.64 3.63 -0.94
CA ALA A 125 -8.45 4.75 -1.43
C ALA A 125 -9.95 4.44 -1.47
N VAL A 126 -10.33 3.25 -1.92
CA VAL A 126 -11.73 2.83 -1.96
C VAL A 126 -12.25 2.58 -0.55
N LEU A 127 -11.47 1.94 0.31
CA LEU A 127 -11.81 1.76 1.74
C LEU A 127 -12.07 3.10 2.43
N ALA A 128 -11.18 4.07 2.23
CA ALA A 128 -11.32 5.41 2.81
C ALA A 128 -12.56 6.14 2.30
N TRP A 129 -12.87 6.02 1.00
CA TRP A 129 -14.08 6.60 0.43
C TRP A 129 -15.35 6.01 1.05
N GLU A 130 -15.47 4.68 1.05
CA GLU A 130 -16.63 3.99 1.60
C GLU A 130 -16.81 4.30 3.09
N TRP A 131 -15.71 4.35 3.85
CA TRP A 131 -15.74 4.74 5.24
C TRP A 131 -16.25 6.17 5.45
N ALA A 132 -15.76 7.12 4.65
CA ALA A 132 -16.11 8.53 4.81
C ALA A 132 -17.49 8.89 4.25
N HIS A 133 -17.93 8.27 3.16
CA HIS A 133 -19.11 8.67 2.39
C HIS A 133 -20.25 7.66 2.44
N GLY A 134 -19.99 6.39 2.74
CA GLY A 134 -21.01 5.32 2.75
C GLY A 134 -21.57 5.01 1.34
N THR A 135 -20.86 5.36 0.29
CA THR A 135 -21.28 5.20 -1.11
C THR A 135 -20.17 4.57 -1.95
N ALA A 136 -20.49 4.08 -3.15
CA ALA A 136 -19.50 3.59 -4.10
C ALA A 136 -18.48 4.68 -4.45
N ALA A 137 -17.21 4.28 -4.59
CA ALA A 137 -16.12 5.18 -4.91
C ALA A 137 -16.29 5.80 -6.31
N PRO A 138 -15.90 7.08 -6.50
CA PRO A 138 -15.93 7.75 -7.80
C PRO A 138 -14.94 7.12 -8.78
N TRP A 139 -15.11 7.45 -10.07
CA TRP A 139 -14.28 6.89 -11.15
C TRP A 139 -12.77 6.96 -10.86
N LEU A 140 -12.29 8.08 -10.33
CA LEU A 140 -10.86 8.28 -10.05
C LEU A 140 -10.31 7.20 -9.12
N LEU A 141 -10.99 6.95 -8.00
CA LEU A 141 -10.55 5.96 -7.02
C LEU A 141 -10.76 4.52 -7.50
N GLN A 142 -11.73 4.28 -8.40
CA GLN A 142 -11.87 2.98 -9.06
C GLN A 142 -10.64 2.67 -9.94
N TYR A 143 -10.10 3.67 -10.65
CA TYR A 143 -8.86 3.52 -11.44
C TYR A 143 -7.61 3.39 -10.56
N VAL A 144 -7.57 4.10 -9.43
CA VAL A 144 -6.51 3.91 -8.43
C VAL A 144 -6.51 2.45 -7.95
N GLN A 145 -7.67 1.92 -7.57
CA GLN A 145 -7.81 0.53 -7.13
C GLN A 145 -7.44 -0.47 -8.23
N ASP A 146 -7.91 -0.26 -9.47
CA ASP A 146 -7.65 -1.17 -10.59
C ASP A 146 -6.13 -1.33 -10.86
N LYS A 147 -5.37 -0.25 -10.67
CA LYS A 147 -3.91 -0.27 -10.69
C LYS A 147 -3.34 -0.92 -9.43
N ASP A 148 -3.78 -0.50 -8.25
CA ASP A 148 -3.17 -0.90 -6.99
C ASP A 148 -3.27 -2.40 -6.74
N LEU A 149 -4.45 -2.97 -7.02
CA LEU A 149 -4.69 -4.42 -7.00
C LEU A 149 -4.19 -5.14 -8.27
N TRP A 150 -3.53 -4.42 -9.18
CA TRP A 150 -2.95 -4.93 -10.42
C TRP A 150 -3.96 -5.63 -11.35
N MET A 151 -5.23 -5.23 -11.30
CA MET A 151 -6.31 -5.88 -12.05
C MET A 151 -6.32 -5.53 -13.53
N TRP A 152 -6.11 -4.27 -13.87
CA TRP A 152 -6.09 -3.71 -15.22
C TRP A 152 -7.35 -4.04 -16.04
N LYS A 153 -8.53 -4.04 -15.38
CA LYS A 153 -9.82 -4.41 -15.98
C LYS A 153 -10.59 -3.22 -16.55
N LEU A 154 -10.32 -2.01 -16.07
CA LEU A 154 -11.01 -0.82 -16.53
C LEU A 154 -10.44 -0.33 -17.88
N PRO A 155 -11.30 0.15 -18.81
CA PRO A 155 -10.83 0.70 -20.09
C PRO A 155 -9.87 1.86 -19.90
N GLY A 156 -8.68 1.81 -20.54
CA GLY A 156 -7.67 2.85 -20.46
C GLY A 156 -6.97 2.94 -19.08
N SER A 157 -7.05 1.90 -18.26
CA SER A 157 -6.55 1.92 -16.89
C SER A 157 -5.04 2.19 -16.80
N ARG A 158 -4.26 1.61 -17.67
CA ARG A 158 -2.80 1.85 -17.72
C ARG A 158 -2.49 3.29 -18.10
N GLU A 159 -3.20 3.82 -19.09
CA GLU A 159 -3.07 5.20 -19.56
C GLU A 159 -3.47 6.18 -18.46
N ILE A 160 -4.65 6.00 -17.87
CA ILE A 160 -5.15 6.88 -16.80
C ILE A 160 -4.22 6.85 -15.59
N SER A 161 -3.71 5.68 -15.21
CA SER A 161 -2.71 5.56 -14.15
C SER A 161 -1.41 6.30 -14.45
N ALA A 162 -0.91 6.18 -15.69
CA ALA A 162 0.30 6.88 -16.10
C ALA A 162 0.10 8.40 -16.13
N GLY A 163 -1.06 8.86 -16.64
CA GLY A 163 -1.45 10.26 -16.58
C GLY A 163 -1.53 10.77 -15.14
N LEU A 164 -2.25 10.06 -14.26
CA LEU A 164 -2.41 10.42 -12.86
C LEU A 164 -1.06 10.51 -12.12
N ASN A 165 -0.12 9.62 -12.39
CA ASN A 165 1.21 9.64 -11.77
C ASN A 165 2.05 10.86 -12.17
N SER A 166 1.69 11.58 -13.23
CA SER A 166 2.36 12.82 -13.63
C SER A 166 1.84 14.07 -12.91
N HIS A 167 0.70 13.95 -12.21
CA HIS A 167 0.13 15.04 -11.43
C HIS A 167 0.66 15.06 -9.99
N PRO A 168 0.78 16.25 -9.38
CA PRO A 168 1.22 16.36 -8.00
C PRO A 168 0.18 15.78 -7.03
N TYR A 169 0.63 15.31 -5.89
CA TYR A 169 -0.24 14.95 -4.77
C TYR A 169 -0.77 16.22 -4.09
N ASP A 170 -1.74 16.87 -4.76
CA ASP A 170 -2.46 18.05 -4.30
C ASP A 170 -3.96 17.79 -4.40
N PHE A 171 -4.70 18.03 -3.32
CA PHE A 171 -6.12 17.71 -3.24
C PHE A 171 -6.96 18.46 -4.28
N LYS A 172 -6.68 19.74 -4.50
CA LYS A 172 -7.42 20.56 -5.46
C LYS A 172 -7.08 20.20 -6.90
N ALA A 173 -5.81 19.86 -7.16
CA ALA A 173 -5.39 19.35 -8.46
C ALA A 173 -6.14 18.06 -8.78
N TRP A 174 -6.20 17.10 -7.85
CA TRP A 174 -6.93 15.85 -8.05
C TRP A 174 -8.45 16.04 -8.20
N ASP A 175 -9.02 17.03 -7.51
CA ASP A 175 -10.46 17.36 -7.61
C ASP A 175 -10.85 17.92 -8.99
N SER A 176 -9.90 18.48 -9.73
CA SER A 176 -10.08 19.05 -11.06
C SER A 176 -9.74 18.11 -12.22
N LEU A 177 -9.29 16.88 -11.92
CA LEU A 177 -8.87 15.93 -12.95
C LEU A 177 -10.01 15.51 -13.87
N ASN A 178 -9.68 15.40 -15.15
CA ASN A 178 -10.58 14.91 -16.18
C ASN A 178 -10.06 13.59 -16.73
N LYS A 179 -10.95 12.60 -16.84
CA LYS A 179 -10.60 11.24 -17.26
C LYS A 179 -10.00 11.18 -18.66
N ASP A 180 -10.60 11.88 -19.62
CA ASP A 180 -10.16 11.83 -21.02
C ASP A 180 -8.80 12.53 -21.20
N VAL A 181 -8.55 13.60 -20.43
CA VAL A 181 -7.25 14.29 -20.42
C VAL A 181 -6.18 13.36 -19.85
N LEU A 182 -6.42 12.72 -18.70
CA LEU A 182 -5.48 11.77 -18.11
C LEU A 182 -5.16 10.61 -19.05
N GLU A 183 -6.17 10.07 -19.74
CA GLU A 183 -5.97 8.99 -20.70
C GLU A 183 -5.10 9.45 -21.88
N GLN A 184 -5.34 10.65 -22.41
CA GLN A 184 -4.54 11.21 -23.50
C GLN A 184 -3.08 11.44 -23.09
N GLU A 185 -2.84 12.07 -21.93
CA GLU A 185 -1.50 12.30 -21.36
C GLU A 185 -0.79 10.98 -21.11
N GLY A 186 -1.49 10.03 -20.48
CA GLY A 186 -0.95 8.73 -20.14
C GLY A 186 -0.51 7.90 -21.31
N ARG A 187 -1.16 7.99 -22.46
CA ARG A 187 -0.70 7.31 -23.71
C ARG A 187 0.71 7.74 -24.11
N ALA A 188 1.04 9.03 -23.98
CA ALA A 188 2.37 9.52 -24.30
C ALA A 188 3.39 9.08 -23.25
N ILE A 189 3.00 9.16 -21.97
CA ILE A 189 3.84 8.74 -20.83
C ILE A 189 4.17 7.25 -20.93
N LEU A 190 3.17 6.38 -21.14
CA LEU A 190 3.38 4.94 -21.27
C LEU A 190 4.33 4.57 -22.40
N ARG A 191 4.22 5.23 -23.56
CA ARG A 191 5.18 4.98 -24.66
C ARG A 191 6.60 5.29 -24.22
N PHE A 192 6.80 6.38 -23.50
CA PHE A 192 8.12 6.77 -22.99
C PHE A 192 8.61 5.80 -21.90
N GLU A 193 7.75 5.45 -20.95
CA GLU A 193 8.07 4.48 -19.90
C GLU A 193 8.46 3.11 -20.47
N GLN A 194 7.73 2.62 -21.47
CA GLN A 194 8.05 1.36 -22.14
C GLN A 194 9.45 1.37 -22.76
N GLU A 195 9.84 2.48 -23.40
CA GLU A 195 11.20 2.61 -23.95
C GLU A 195 12.27 2.69 -22.84
N LEU A 196 11.96 3.34 -21.71
CA LEU A 196 12.85 3.34 -20.54
C LEU A 196 13.01 1.95 -19.94
N VAL A 197 11.91 1.24 -19.73
CA VAL A 197 11.94 -0.14 -19.20
C VAL A 197 12.77 -1.05 -20.10
N LYS A 198 12.58 -1.00 -21.43
CA LYS A 198 13.41 -1.76 -22.39
C LYS A 198 14.90 -1.46 -22.25
N LYS A 199 15.28 -0.22 -21.95
CA LYS A 199 16.68 0.16 -21.72
C LYS A 199 17.19 -0.37 -20.38
N LEU A 200 16.40 -0.21 -19.32
CA LEU A 200 16.78 -0.62 -17.96
C LEU A 200 16.98 -2.13 -17.85
N ILE A 201 16.08 -2.94 -18.42
CA ILE A 201 16.17 -4.40 -18.35
C ILE A 201 17.35 -4.99 -19.14
N ARG A 202 18.00 -4.23 -20.04
CA ARG A 202 19.24 -4.68 -20.69
C ARG A 202 20.40 -4.85 -19.71
N HIS A 203 20.31 -4.24 -18.53
CA HIS A 203 21.31 -4.33 -17.46
C HIS A 203 20.92 -5.34 -16.39
N THR A 204 20.06 -6.31 -16.76
CA THR A 204 19.64 -7.37 -15.84
C THR A 204 20.80 -8.33 -15.59
N ALA A 205 21.14 -8.50 -14.32
CA ALA A 205 22.02 -9.56 -13.83
C ALA A 205 21.20 -10.77 -13.35
N TRP A 206 21.78 -11.95 -13.38
CA TRP A 206 21.17 -13.14 -12.77
C TRP A 206 21.83 -13.41 -11.42
N VAL A 207 21.01 -13.49 -10.39
CA VAL A 207 21.51 -13.65 -9.02
C VAL A 207 20.84 -14.85 -8.33
N ARG A 208 21.55 -15.47 -7.40
CA ARG A 208 20.96 -16.48 -6.53
C ARG A 208 20.39 -15.82 -5.28
N PHE A 209 19.10 -15.96 -5.06
CA PHE A 209 18.40 -15.41 -3.91
C PHE A 209 17.27 -16.33 -3.46
N GLU A 210 17.15 -16.60 -2.15
CA GLU A 210 16.14 -17.53 -1.56
C GLU A 210 16.10 -18.92 -2.22
N GLY A 211 17.26 -19.44 -2.64
CA GLY A 211 17.38 -20.74 -3.28
C GLY A 211 17.15 -20.74 -4.80
N GLU A 212 16.60 -19.65 -5.34
CA GLU A 212 16.27 -19.49 -6.75
C GLU A 212 17.33 -18.68 -7.50
N THR A 213 17.43 -18.88 -8.82
CA THR A 213 18.22 -18.02 -9.72
C THR A 213 17.26 -17.10 -10.44
N VAL A 214 17.30 -15.81 -10.11
CA VAL A 214 16.32 -14.82 -10.53
C VAL A 214 16.96 -13.60 -11.20
N PRO A 215 16.25 -12.93 -12.12
CA PRO A 215 16.73 -11.70 -12.70
C PRO A 215 16.73 -10.56 -11.68
N CYS A 216 17.78 -9.76 -11.73
CA CYS A 216 18.00 -8.64 -10.82
C CYS A 216 18.47 -7.41 -11.61
N VAL A 217 17.86 -6.26 -11.37
CA VAL A 217 18.22 -5.00 -12.04
C VAL A 217 18.26 -3.84 -11.06
N GLN A 218 19.15 -2.89 -11.30
CA GLN A 218 19.20 -1.65 -10.53
C GLN A 218 18.25 -0.62 -11.12
N SER A 219 17.26 -0.20 -10.34
CA SER A 219 16.40 0.94 -10.68
C SER A 219 15.69 1.48 -9.43
N ALA A 220 15.64 2.82 -9.34
CA ALA A 220 14.85 3.51 -8.32
C ALA A 220 13.46 3.93 -8.84
N ILE A 221 13.18 3.70 -10.13
CA ILE A 221 11.94 4.09 -10.81
C ILE A 221 11.37 2.91 -11.62
N LEU A 222 10.11 2.98 -11.96
CA LEU A 222 9.41 2.01 -12.81
C LEU A 222 9.51 0.56 -12.30
N THR A 223 9.62 0.39 -10.98
CA THR A 223 9.84 -0.93 -10.36
C THR A 223 8.72 -1.92 -10.66
N SER A 224 7.48 -1.46 -10.74
CA SER A 224 6.34 -2.32 -11.08
C SER A 224 6.37 -2.74 -12.55
N GLN A 225 6.61 -1.80 -13.46
CA GLN A 225 6.70 -2.07 -14.91
C GLN A 225 7.90 -2.95 -15.27
N ILE A 226 9.04 -2.72 -14.62
CA ILE A 226 10.22 -3.59 -14.74
C ILE A 226 9.89 -4.99 -14.22
N GLY A 227 9.26 -5.04 -13.05
CA GLY A 227 8.88 -6.28 -12.39
C GLY A 227 7.93 -7.13 -13.22
N GLU A 228 6.91 -6.51 -13.82
CA GLU A 228 5.97 -7.19 -14.73
C GLU A 228 6.69 -7.89 -15.89
N GLN A 229 7.72 -7.25 -16.48
CA GLN A 229 8.47 -7.86 -17.57
C GLN A 229 9.48 -8.93 -17.08
N LEU A 230 10.17 -8.68 -15.98
CA LEU A 230 11.22 -9.56 -15.50
C LEU A 230 10.70 -10.79 -14.74
N SER A 231 9.52 -10.73 -14.13
CA SER A 231 8.93 -11.88 -13.42
C SER A 231 8.27 -12.89 -14.36
N HIS A 232 7.98 -12.51 -15.60
CA HIS A 232 7.26 -13.37 -16.53
C HIS A 232 7.96 -14.71 -16.76
N GLY A 233 7.26 -15.82 -16.47
CA GLY A 233 7.78 -17.19 -16.55
C GLY A 233 8.88 -17.51 -15.53
N ARG A 234 8.95 -16.78 -14.41
CA ARG A 234 9.99 -16.95 -13.38
C ARG A 234 9.38 -16.97 -11.98
N PRO A 235 10.05 -17.57 -10.99
CA PRO A 235 9.54 -17.56 -9.62
C PRO A 235 9.27 -16.13 -9.11
N PHE A 236 10.21 -15.22 -9.34
CA PHE A 236 10.11 -13.77 -9.05
C PHE A 236 11.29 -13.04 -9.67
N CYS A 237 11.31 -11.72 -9.53
CA CYS A 237 12.46 -10.89 -9.87
C CYS A 237 12.81 -9.91 -8.74
N LEU A 238 14.03 -9.38 -8.78
CA LEU A 238 14.54 -8.36 -7.85
C LEU A 238 14.82 -7.06 -8.59
N ILE A 239 14.34 -5.95 -8.05
CA ILE A 239 14.75 -4.61 -8.43
C ILE A 239 15.34 -3.96 -7.18
N TRP A 240 16.49 -3.30 -7.32
CA TRP A 240 17.16 -2.71 -6.17
C TRP A 240 17.70 -1.31 -6.46
N HIS A 241 17.82 -0.52 -5.40
CA HIS A 241 18.51 0.77 -5.43
C HIS A 241 19.02 1.15 -4.05
N ASP A 242 20.04 2.00 -4.01
CA ASP A 242 20.59 2.52 -2.77
C ASP A 242 20.04 3.93 -2.51
N ARG A 243 19.53 4.15 -1.28
CA ARG A 243 19.01 5.45 -0.84
C ARG A 243 19.25 5.62 0.67
N LYS A 244 19.75 6.76 1.08
CA LYS A 244 19.94 7.13 2.51
C LYS A 244 20.67 6.06 3.35
N GLY A 245 21.75 5.49 2.82
CA GLY A 245 22.56 4.50 3.54
C GLY A 245 21.94 3.10 3.64
N ARG A 246 20.86 2.85 2.93
CA ARG A 246 20.18 1.55 2.84
C ARG A 246 20.06 1.10 1.41
N ARG A 247 20.11 -0.23 1.18
CA ARG A 247 19.70 -0.85 -0.07
C ARG A 247 18.27 -1.30 0.04
N HIS A 248 17.43 -0.80 -0.87
CA HIS A 248 16.03 -1.16 -1.00
C HIS A 248 15.90 -2.24 -2.08
N PHE A 249 15.13 -3.27 -1.77
CA PHE A 249 14.77 -4.33 -2.69
C PHE A 249 13.26 -4.33 -2.92
N SER A 250 12.86 -4.35 -4.18
CA SER A 250 11.49 -4.59 -4.62
C SER A 250 11.43 -5.96 -5.28
N LEU A 251 10.52 -6.79 -4.83
CA LEU A 251 10.27 -8.12 -5.39
C LEU A 251 8.96 -8.10 -6.16
N ARG A 252 8.96 -8.75 -7.31
CA ARG A 252 7.75 -8.96 -8.10
C ARG A 252 7.67 -10.39 -8.58
N SER A 253 6.45 -10.95 -8.56
CA SER A 253 6.11 -12.25 -9.13
C SER A 253 4.80 -12.14 -9.90
N GLU A 254 4.50 -13.11 -10.74
CA GLU A 254 3.21 -13.24 -11.41
C GLU A 254 2.36 -14.33 -10.74
N GLU A 255 1.11 -14.47 -11.17
CA GLU A 255 0.24 -15.54 -10.72
C GLU A 255 0.89 -16.91 -10.98
N GLY A 256 0.93 -17.77 -9.96
CA GLY A 256 1.68 -19.03 -9.98
C GLY A 256 3.15 -18.91 -9.62
N GLY A 257 3.69 -17.70 -9.46
CA GLY A 257 5.04 -17.45 -8.96
C GLY A 257 5.13 -17.52 -7.43
N ALA A 258 6.29 -17.11 -6.89
CA ALA A 258 6.52 -17.14 -5.45
C ALA A 258 5.69 -16.07 -4.71
N ASP A 259 5.29 -16.38 -3.48
CA ASP A 259 4.76 -15.39 -2.54
C ASP A 259 5.90 -14.49 -2.05
N VAL A 260 6.07 -13.35 -2.70
CA VAL A 260 7.15 -12.41 -2.40
C VAL A 260 6.95 -11.65 -1.10
N ALA A 261 5.72 -11.57 -0.56
CA ALA A 261 5.46 -10.98 0.75
C ALA A 261 6.13 -11.81 1.86
N ARG A 262 6.03 -13.15 1.79
CA ARG A 262 6.71 -14.05 2.73
C ARG A 262 8.23 -13.94 2.65
N ILE A 263 8.76 -13.73 1.45
CA ILE A 263 10.19 -13.48 1.27
C ILE A 263 10.57 -12.16 1.95
N ALA A 264 9.85 -11.08 1.67
CA ALA A 264 10.14 -9.77 2.22
C ALA A 264 10.09 -9.73 3.75
N VAL A 265 9.13 -10.42 4.37
CA VAL A 265 8.99 -10.53 5.84
C VAL A 265 10.24 -11.08 6.50
N LYS A 266 10.94 -12.07 5.91
CA LYS A 266 12.21 -12.61 6.44
C LYS A 266 13.29 -11.55 6.63
N TYR A 267 13.22 -10.46 5.86
CA TYR A 267 14.17 -9.35 5.86
C TYR A 267 13.60 -8.08 6.52
N GLY A 268 12.52 -8.23 7.29
CA GLY A 268 11.89 -7.11 8.00
C GLY A 268 11.07 -6.17 7.11
N GLY A 269 10.68 -6.64 5.93
CA GLY A 269 9.80 -5.94 4.98
C GLY A 269 8.37 -6.47 4.97
N GLY A 270 7.65 -6.26 3.86
CA GLY A 270 6.27 -6.70 3.68
C GLY A 270 5.71 -6.30 2.34
N GLY A 271 4.39 -6.43 2.19
CA GLY A 271 3.65 -6.10 0.96
C GLY A 271 2.56 -7.11 0.64
N HIS A 272 2.28 -7.26 -0.65
CA HIS A 272 1.31 -8.20 -1.21
C HIS A 272 1.99 -9.45 -1.76
N THR A 273 1.21 -10.49 -2.01
CA THR A 273 1.68 -11.79 -2.53
C THR A 273 2.60 -11.66 -3.75
N HIS A 274 2.29 -10.76 -4.67
CA HIS A 274 3.04 -10.58 -5.93
C HIS A 274 3.85 -9.27 -6.01
N ALA A 275 3.78 -8.42 -5.00
CA ALA A 275 4.49 -7.14 -4.94
C ALA A 275 4.88 -6.83 -3.49
N ALA A 276 6.15 -6.99 -3.16
CA ALA A 276 6.66 -6.75 -1.82
C ALA A 276 8.04 -6.09 -1.85
N GLY A 277 8.50 -5.63 -0.70
CA GLY A 277 9.83 -5.03 -0.61
C GLY A 277 10.39 -5.06 0.80
N PHE A 278 11.70 -4.88 0.88
CA PHE A 278 12.43 -4.74 2.14
C PHE A 278 13.65 -3.84 1.95
N SER A 279 14.26 -3.41 3.02
CA SER A 279 15.51 -2.66 2.93
C SER A 279 16.48 -3.09 4.02
N VAL A 280 17.78 -3.06 3.68
CA VAL A 280 18.87 -3.40 4.61
C VAL A 280 19.91 -2.28 4.63
N PRO A 281 20.63 -2.07 5.76
CA PRO A 281 21.76 -1.15 5.78
C PRO A 281 22.80 -1.54 4.73
N LEU A 282 23.44 -0.59 4.06
CA LEU A 282 24.44 -0.86 3.00
C LEU A 282 25.58 -1.75 3.48
N ARG A 283 26.01 -1.61 4.73
CA ARG A 283 27.04 -2.46 5.35
C ARG A 283 26.67 -3.96 5.40
N GLU A 284 25.38 -4.27 5.37
CA GLU A 284 24.81 -5.61 5.44
C GLU A 284 24.37 -6.14 4.08
N ALA A 285 24.21 -5.24 3.10
CA ALA A 285 23.68 -5.55 1.77
C ALA A 285 24.68 -6.31 0.87
N GLY A 286 25.94 -6.41 1.26
CA GLY A 286 26.97 -6.96 0.40
C GLY A 286 27.28 -6.10 -0.84
N PRO A 287 28.13 -6.57 -1.77
CA PRO A 287 28.40 -5.86 -3.00
C PRO A 287 27.12 -5.77 -3.88
N PRO A 288 27.06 -4.76 -4.78
CA PRO A 288 25.97 -4.69 -5.74
C PRO A 288 25.84 -5.99 -6.55
N PRO A 289 24.61 -6.47 -6.82
CA PRO A 289 24.39 -7.59 -7.72
C PRO A 289 25.03 -7.27 -9.10
N SER A 290 25.92 -8.13 -9.58
CA SER A 290 26.59 -7.97 -10.86
C SER A 290 26.49 -9.23 -11.68
N ASP A 291 26.57 -9.10 -13.01
CA ASP A 291 26.53 -10.20 -13.95
C ASP A 291 27.72 -11.16 -13.71
N GLY A 292 27.44 -12.47 -13.68
CA GLY A 292 28.45 -13.51 -13.45
C GLY A 292 28.86 -13.75 -12.00
N SER A 293 28.33 -13.03 -11.02
CA SER A 293 28.59 -13.36 -9.62
C SER A 293 27.81 -14.61 -9.21
N THR A 294 28.49 -15.76 -9.15
CA THR A 294 27.98 -16.98 -8.50
C THR A 294 27.81 -16.83 -6.97
N GLN A 295 28.28 -15.72 -6.40
CA GLN A 295 28.01 -15.31 -5.05
C GLN A 295 26.64 -14.61 -5.03
N GLY A 296 25.63 -15.34 -4.58
CA GLY A 296 24.27 -14.81 -4.44
C GLY A 296 24.21 -13.51 -3.63
N VAL A 297 23.10 -12.81 -3.73
CA VAL A 297 22.78 -11.68 -2.86
C VAL A 297 22.80 -12.20 -1.43
N ARG A 298 23.91 -11.97 -0.72
CA ARG A 298 24.07 -12.39 0.67
C ARG A 298 23.51 -11.30 1.58
N ILE A 299 22.26 -11.49 1.96
CA ILE A 299 21.61 -10.69 2.98
C ILE A 299 21.26 -11.68 4.10
N SER A 300 21.70 -11.41 5.31
CA SER A 300 21.23 -12.19 6.45
C SER A 300 19.78 -11.85 6.73
N PRO A 301 18.90 -12.85 6.97
CA PRO A 301 17.55 -12.59 7.45
C PRO A 301 17.59 -11.72 8.70
N ALA A 302 16.59 -10.86 8.89
CA ALA A 302 16.48 -10.09 10.13
C ALA A 302 16.42 -11.07 11.32
N GLU A 303 17.26 -10.87 12.32
CA GLU A 303 17.17 -11.63 13.57
C GLU A 303 15.76 -11.36 14.14
N SER A 304 14.96 -12.42 14.28
CA SER A 304 13.69 -12.32 15.01
C SER A 304 14.01 -11.78 16.39
N PRO A 305 13.32 -10.72 16.88
CA PRO A 305 13.50 -10.28 18.24
C PRO A 305 13.17 -11.48 19.15
N ALA A 306 14.16 -12.00 19.83
CA ALA A 306 13.97 -13.08 20.78
C ALA A 306 12.91 -12.63 21.79
N VAL A 307 11.77 -13.30 21.79
CA VAL A 307 10.76 -13.17 22.83
C VAL A 307 11.45 -13.62 24.11
N LYS A 308 11.95 -12.69 24.90
CA LYS A 308 12.36 -12.97 26.27
C LYS A 308 11.10 -13.32 27.06
N LEU A 309 10.82 -14.61 27.17
CA LEU A 309 9.95 -15.14 28.20
C LEU A 309 10.66 -14.89 29.54
N SER A 310 10.15 -13.95 30.30
CA SER A 310 10.45 -13.75 31.72
C SER A 310 9.13 -13.63 32.46
#